data_98fcfe9f2832e47bb28f2210f263c12b
#
_entry.id   98fcfe9f2832e47bb28f2210f263c12b
#
_cell.length_a   1.000
_cell.length_b   1.000
_cell.length_c   1.000
_cell.angle_alpha   90.00
_cell.angle_beta   90.00
_cell.angle_gamma   90.00
#
_symmetry.space_group_name_H-M   'P 1'
#
loop_
_entity.id
_entity.type
_entity.pdbx_description
1 polymer ?
#
loop_
_entity_poly.entity_id
_entity_poly.type
_entity_poly.pdbx_seq_one_letter_code
_entity_poly.pdbx_strand_id
1 'polypeptide(L)'
;VELGYGEQRLARPSAKGERTPRGRRAPKAAVGHAKKAGLEAPPAVLKSIRLDSKSDATVEIPTYAVGDTITVSIFTPGETVKVTGTSKGRGFQGVVK
;
A
#
# COMPACT_ATOMS: atom_id res chain seq x y z
N VAL A 1 6.17 6.12 8.10
CA VAL A 1 6.43 4.91 7.29
C VAL A 1 5.40 4.79 6.20
N GLU A 2 5.82 4.45 5.01
CA GLU A 2 4.96 4.22 3.86
C GLU A 2 4.93 2.73 3.53
N LEU A 3 3.74 2.15 3.56
CA LEU A 3 3.51 0.73 3.28
C LEU A 3 2.86 0.56 1.91
N GLY A 4 3.38 -0.37 1.11
CA GLY A 4 2.83 -0.73 -0.18
C GLY A 4 2.40 -2.19 -0.22
N TYR A 5 1.31 -2.49 -0.93
CA TYR A 5 0.89 -3.86 -1.18
C TYR A 5 0.31 -4.04 -2.59
N GLY A 6 0.33 -5.29 -3.06
CA GLY A 6 -0.04 -5.65 -4.42
C GLY A 6 0.95 -5.12 -5.44
N GLU A 7 0.90 -5.63 -6.65
CA GLU A 7 1.78 -5.22 -7.75
C GLU A 7 0.99 -4.55 -8.87
N GLN A 8 1.51 -3.46 -9.39
CA GLN A 8 1.01 -2.85 -10.61
C GLN A 8 1.70 -3.46 -11.83
N ARG A 9 0.94 -3.70 -12.88
CA ARG A 9 1.50 -4.17 -14.15
C ARG A 9 2.39 -3.11 -14.77
N LEU A 10 3.64 -3.48 -15.03
CA LEU A 10 4.56 -2.65 -15.79
C LEU A 10 4.11 -2.53 -17.26
N ALA A 11 4.46 -1.41 -17.88
CA ALA A 11 4.25 -1.25 -19.32
C ALA A 11 5.15 -2.25 -20.06
N ARG A 12 4.55 -3.16 -20.83
CA ARG A 12 5.32 -3.97 -21.79
C ARG A 12 5.96 -3.03 -22.82
N PRO A 13 7.21 -3.26 -23.23
CA PRO A 13 7.76 -2.56 -24.37
C PRO A 13 6.88 -2.89 -25.57
N SER A 14 6.16 -1.92 -26.13
CA SER A 14 5.36 -2.11 -27.33
C SER A 14 6.27 -2.17 -28.54
N ALA A 15 6.21 -3.25 -29.29
CA ALA A 15 6.70 -3.24 -30.66
C ALA A 15 5.93 -2.16 -31.44
N LYS A 16 6.63 -1.40 -32.27
CA LYS A 16 6.05 -0.33 -33.10
C LYS A 16 4.83 -0.89 -33.87
N GLY A 17 3.61 -0.45 -33.52
CA GLY A 17 2.40 -0.77 -34.26
C GLY A 17 1.30 -1.53 -33.50
N GLU A 18 1.56 -2.15 -32.36
CA GLU A 18 0.52 -2.82 -31.57
C GLU A 18 -0.22 -1.85 -30.66
N ARG A 19 -1.54 -1.73 -30.88
CA ARG A 19 -2.44 -1.12 -29.91
C ARG A 19 -2.51 -2.01 -28.68
N THR A 20 -1.69 -1.72 -27.67
CA THR A 20 -1.79 -2.41 -26.38
C THR A 20 -3.12 -2.08 -25.72
N PRO A 21 -3.86 -3.08 -25.17
CA PRO A 21 -5.09 -2.83 -24.44
C PRO A 21 -4.84 -1.79 -23.35
N ARG A 22 -5.79 -0.84 -23.19
CA ARG A 22 -5.76 0.21 -22.15
C ARG A 22 -5.96 -0.39 -20.75
N GLY A 23 -5.05 -1.29 -20.33
CA GLY A 23 -4.92 -1.67 -18.94
C GLY A 23 -4.27 -0.53 -18.16
N ARG A 24 -4.65 -0.31 -16.93
CA ARG A 24 -4.00 0.67 -16.04
C ARG A 24 -2.54 0.29 -15.84
N ARG A 25 -1.67 0.91 -16.61
CA ARG A 25 -0.22 0.74 -16.49
C ARG A 25 0.28 1.62 -15.37
N ALA A 26 1.32 1.17 -14.69
CA ALA A 26 2.00 1.98 -13.70
C ALA A 26 2.54 3.27 -14.35
N PRO A 27 2.24 4.45 -13.79
CA PRO A 27 2.82 5.71 -14.26
C PRO A 27 4.33 5.71 -14.03
N LYS A 28 5.09 6.41 -14.87
CA LYS A 28 6.55 6.50 -14.78
C LYS A 28 7.03 6.99 -13.40
N ALA A 29 6.27 7.88 -12.78
CA ALA A 29 6.55 8.38 -11.43
C ALA A 29 6.52 7.26 -10.37
N ALA A 30 5.49 6.40 -10.40
CA ALA A 30 5.39 5.27 -9.48
C ALA A 30 6.52 4.25 -9.70
N VAL A 31 6.91 4.00 -10.95
CA VAL A 31 8.05 3.13 -11.27
C VAL A 31 9.36 3.73 -10.73
N GLY A 32 9.56 5.04 -10.90
CA GLY A 32 10.73 5.74 -10.35
C GLY A 32 10.79 5.68 -8.82
N HIS A 33 9.64 5.81 -8.15
CA HIS A 33 9.53 5.68 -6.71
C HIS A 33 9.89 4.25 -6.22
N ALA A 34 9.34 3.23 -6.88
CA ALA A 34 9.64 1.84 -6.58
C ALA A 34 11.13 1.49 -6.76
N LYS A 35 11.75 2.00 -7.82
CA LYS A 35 13.19 1.80 -8.06
C LYS A 35 14.06 2.38 -6.96
N LYS A 36 13.70 3.52 -6.38
CA LYS A 36 14.42 4.09 -5.22
C LYS A 36 14.37 3.17 -3.98
N ALA A 37 13.29 2.39 -3.85
CA ALA A 37 13.13 1.40 -2.80
C ALA A 37 13.72 0.02 -3.17
N GLY A 38 14.36 -0.12 -4.33
CA GLY A 38 14.91 -1.39 -4.80
C GLY A 38 13.86 -2.38 -5.31
N LEU A 39 12.62 -1.94 -5.52
CA LEU A 39 11.54 -2.78 -6.03
C LEU A 39 11.49 -2.76 -7.55
N GLU A 40 11.26 -3.92 -8.17
CA GLU A 40 11.13 -4.04 -9.63
C GLU A 40 9.79 -3.46 -10.13
N ALA A 41 8.71 -3.74 -9.41
CA ALA A 41 7.37 -3.25 -9.74
C ALA A 41 6.81 -2.34 -8.64
N PRO A 42 6.08 -1.26 -9.01
CA PRO A 42 5.46 -0.41 -8.01
C PRO A 42 4.27 -1.14 -7.35
N PRO A 43 4.04 -0.91 -6.05
CA PRO A 43 2.88 -1.45 -5.36
C PRO A 43 1.58 -0.87 -5.92
N ALA A 44 0.51 -1.67 -5.88
CA ALA A 44 -0.81 -1.26 -6.36
C ALA A 44 -1.42 -0.19 -5.45
N VAL A 45 -1.20 -0.30 -4.16
CA VAL A 45 -1.68 0.65 -3.15
C VAL A 45 -0.52 1.03 -2.23
N LEU A 46 -0.37 2.33 -2.01
CA LEU A 46 0.55 2.91 -1.03
C LEU A 46 -0.26 3.58 0.08
N LYS A 47 0.12 3.35 1.31
CA LYS A 47 -0.47 3.98 2.49
C LYS A 47 0.62 4.49 3.42
N SER A 48 0.60 5.79 3.68
CA SER A 48 1.50 6.41 4.66
C SER A 48 0.91 6.29 6.06
N ILE A 49 1.72 5.87 7.01
CA ILE A 49 1.38 5.77 8.41
C ILE A 49 2.34 6.67 9.18
N ARG A 50 1.79 7.64 9.91
CA ARG A 50 2.59 8.48 10.79
C ARG A 50 2.87 7.72 12.09
N LEU A 51 4.12 7.61 12.44
CA LEU A 51 4.55 7.07 13.72
C LEU A 51 4.82 8.28 14.64
N ASP A 52 3.87 8.62 15.50
CA ASP A 52 4.05 9.70 16.46
C ASP A 52 4.77 9.12 17.69
N SER A 53 5.94 9.68 18.00
CA SER A 53 6.75 9.31 19.16
C SER A 53 6.13 9.71 20.52
N LYS A 54 4.93 10.30 20.50
CA LYS A 54 4.25 10.81 21.70
C LYS A 54 3.22 9.87 22.31
N SER A 55 2.87 8.77 21.68
CA SER A 55 1.96 7.79 22.24
C SER A 55 2.75 6.71 22.97
N ASP A 56 2.72 6.78 24.29
CA ASP A 56 3.18 5.78 25.25
C ASP A 56 4.63 5.27 25.09
N ALA A 57 5.46 5.67 26.02
CA ALA A 57 6.88 5.34 26.16
C ALA A 57 7.20 3.82 26.28
N THR A 58 6.23 2.96 26.01
CA THR A 58 6.35 1.50 26.16
C THR A 58 6.34 0.74 24.82
N VAL A 59 6.06 1.40 23.70
CA VAL A 59 6.04 0.73 22.40
C VAL A 59 7.36 1.02 21.68
N GLU A 60 8.20 0.02 21.62
CA GLU A 60 9.38 0.05 20.75
C GLU A 60 8.91 0.14 19.30
N ILE A 61 9.20 1.29 18.67
CA ILE A 61 8.88 1.48 17.25
C ILE A 61 9.91 0.66 16.45
N PRO A 62 9.48 -0.40 15.76
CA PRO A 62 10.41 -1.18 14.96
C PRO A 62 10.99 -0.32 13.85
N THR A 63 12.31 -0.35 13.71
CA THR A 63 13.03 0.38 12.66
C THR A 63 13.03 -0.46 11.39
N TYR A 64 12.28 -0.05 10.39
CA TYR A 64 12.25 -0.69 9.07
C TYR A 64 13.16 0.04 8.10
N ALA A 65 13.87 -0.70 7.27
CA ALA A 65 14.63 -0.15 6.16
C ALA A 65 13.74 -0.01 4.91
N VAL A 66 14.16 0.89 4.01
CA VAL A 66 13.44 1.08 2.74
C VAL A 66 13.65 -0.16 1.85
N GLY A 67 12.57 -0.75 1.39
CA GLY A 67 12.58 -1.99 0.59
C GLY A 67 12.35 -3.27 1.38
N ASP A 68 12.24 -3.20 2.72
CA ASP A 68 11.92 -4.36 3.54
C ASP A 68 10.52 -4.89 3.25
N THR A 69 10.38 -6.21 3.30
CA THR A 69 9.10 -6.89 3.13
C THR A 69 8.56 -7.33 4.48
N ILE A 70 7.41 -6.78 4.86
CA ILE A 70 6.70 -7.13 6.09
C ILE A 70 5.68 -8.23 5.76
N THR A 71 5.81 -9.36 6.42
CA THR A 71 4.90 -10.51 6.26
C THR A 71 3.97 -10.65 7.46
N VAL A 72 2.93 -11.46 7.31
CA VAL A 72 1.95 -11.73 8.38
C VAL A 72 2.58 -12.39 9.61
N SER A 73 3.80 -12.94 9.49
CA SER A 73 4.53 -13.58 10.58
C SER A 73 4.90 -12.66 11.76
N ILE A 74 4.73 -11.33 11.60
CA ILE A 74 4.91 -10.39 12.72
C ILE A 74 3.81 -10.54 13.78
N PHE A 75 2.66 -11.12 13.43
CA PHE A 75 1.55 -11.33 14.37
C PHE A 75 1.62 -12.70 15.01
N THR A 76 1.35 -12.76 16.30
CA THR A 76 1.28 -14.02 17.06
C THR A 76 -0.17 -14.44 17.26
N PRO A 77 -0.49 -15.75 17.22
CA PRO A 77 -1.83 -16.22 17.52
C PRO A 77 -2.27 -15.80 18.93
N GLY A 78 -3.48 -15.23 19.04
CA GLY A 78 -4.02 -14.72 20.31
C GLY A 78 -3.73 -13.24 20.59
N GLU A 79 -2.96 -12.57 19.74
CA GLU A 79 -2.72 -11.14 19.85
C GLU A 79 -3.96 -10.32 19.48
N THR A 80 -4.22 -9.25 20.23
CA THR A 80 -5.33 -8.32 19.93
C THR A 80 -4.89 -7.27 18.93
N VAL A 81 -5.58 -7.18 17.79
CA VAL A 81 -5.28 -6.22 16.73
C VAL A 81 -6.44 -5.23 16.54
N LYS A 82 -6.10 -3.99 16.18
CA LYS A 82 -7.07 -2.96 15.80
C LYS A 82 -7.18 -2.91 14.27
N VAL A 83 -8.37 -3.20 13.75
CA VAL A 83 -8.64 -3.13 12.31
C VAL A 83 -9.45 -1.88 11.99
N THR A 84 -8.97 -1.10 11.01
CA THR A 84 -9.66 0.10 10.51
C THR A 84 -9.91 -0.05 9.01
N GLY A 85 -11.13 0.15 8.58
CA GLY A 85 -11.51 0.03 7.18
C GLY A 85 -12.69 0.92 6.83
N THR A 86 -13.02 0.99 5.54
CA THR A 86 -14.18 1.73 5.03
C THR A 86 -15.30 0.75 4.73
N SER A 87 -16.45 0.92 5.39
CA SER A 87 -17.62 0.09 5.14
C SER A 87 -18.33 0.51 3.86
N LYS A 88 -19.17 -0.39 3.32
CA LYS A 88 -20.01 -0.09 2.17
C LYS A 88 -21.00 1.04 2.51
N GLY A 89 -21.05 2.07 1.66
CA GLY A 89 -21.99 3.16 1.80
C GLY A 89 -23.46 2.68 1.61
N ARG A 90 -24.38 3.32 2.34
CA ARG A 90 -25.82 3.05 2.26
C ARG A 90 -26.61 4.11 1.46
N GLY A 91 -25.89 5.04 0.82
CA GLY A 91 -26.49 6.17 0.13
C GLY A 91 -27.08 7.19 1.11
N PHE A 92 -27.96 8.05 0.60
CA PHE A 92 -28.67 9.04 1.41
C PHE A 92 -29.81 8.36 2.17
N GLN A 93 -29.68 8.25 3.48
CA GLN A 93 -30.74 7.75 4.35
C GLN A 93 -31.59 8.93 4.83
N GLY A 94 -32.91 8.88 4.55
CA GLY A 94 -33.84 9.87 5.06
C GLY A 94 -33.90 9.92 6.59
N VAL A 95 -34.66 10.88 7.11
CA VAL A 95 -34.85 11.08 8.55
C VAL A 95 -35.54 9.86 9.17
N VAL A 96 -35.02 9.41 10.30
CA VAL A 96 -35.70 8.38 11.10
C VAL A 96 -36.95 9.04 11.73
N LYS A 97 -38.12 8.45 11.49
CA LYS A 97 -39.39 8.86 12.12
C LYS A 97 -39.40 8.44 13.60
#